data_471e8a3bf9c45e6dd0e52b4512ddafc0
#
_entry.id   471e8a3bf9c45e6dd0e52b4512ddafc0
#
_cell.length_a   1.000
_cell.length_b   1.000
_cell.length_c   1.000
_cell.angle_alpha   90.00
_cell.angle_beta   90.00
_cell.angle_gamma   90.00
#
_symmetry.space_group_name_H-M   'P 1'
#
loop_
_entity.id
_entity.type
_entity.pdbx_description
1 polymer ?
#
loop_
_entity_poly.entity_id
_entity_poly.type
_entity_poly.pdbx_seq_one_letter_code
_entity_poly.pdbx_strand_id
1 'polypeptide(L)' 'MRERLRAIARALGARNPQRLGDQLALLIDGAYGHAVTLGPDGLKRELIETATVLIDAQIR' A
#
# COMPACT_ATOMS: atom_id res chain seq x y z
N MET A 1 10.39 -5.04 5.55
CA MET A 1 9.03 -4.49 5.31
C MET A 1 8.28 -5.19 4.19
N ARG A 2 8.91 -5.41 3.03
CA ARG A 2 8.24 -6.10 1.90
C ARG A 2 7.64 -7.45 2.27
N GLU A 3 8.37 -8.25 3.01
CA GLU A 3 7.92 -9.60 3.36
C GLU A 3 6.71 -9.60 4.26
N ARG A 4 6.63 -8.65 5.18
CA ARG A 4 5.44 -8.46 6.01
C ARG A 4 4.24 -8.10 5.16
N LEU A 5 4.41 -7.19 4.22
CA LEU A 5 3.34 -6.76 3.34
C LEU A 5 2.90 -7.87 2.41
N ARG A 6 3.84 -8.69 1.95
CA ARG A 6 3.50 -9.88 1.15
C ARG A 6 2.67 -10.88 1.96
N ALA A 7 3.01 -11.07 3.23
CA ALA A 7 2.27 -11.95 4.11
C ALA A 7 0.85 -11.43 4.35
N ILE A 8 0.71 -10.13 4.57
CA ILE A 8 -0.60 -9.49 4.70
C ILE A 8 -1.41 -9.65 3.42
N ALA A 9 -0.79 -9.43 2.28
CA ALA A 9 -1.45 -9.60 0.99
C ALA A 9 -1.96 -11.03 0.78
N ARG A 10 -1.17 -12.03 1.19
CA ARG A 10 -1.60 -13.43 1.15
C ARG A 10 -2.81 -13.66 2.04
N ALA A 11 -2.77 -13.13 3.24
CA ALA A 11 -3.87 -13.26 4.20
C ALA A 11 -5.16 -12.63 3.69
N LEU A 12 -5.05 -11.57 2.90
CA LEU A 12 -6.20 -10.91 2.28
C LEU A 12 -6.76 -11.64 1.07
N GLY A 13 -6.08 -12.68 0.60
CA GLY A 13 -6.51 -13.43 -0.57
C GLY A 13 -6.16 -12.78 -1.89
N ALA A 14 -5.11 -11.98 -1.94
CA ALA A 14 -4.68 -11.32 -3.17
C ALA A 14 -4.32 -12.34 -4.24
N ARG A 15 -4.64 -12.03 -5.49
CA ARG A 15 -4.31 -12.90 -6.64
C ARG A 15 -2.82 -13.04 -6.84
N ASN A 16 -2.08 -11.97 -6.62
CA ASN A 16 -0.62 -11.96 -6.68
C ASN A 16 -0.08 -11.28 -5.43
N PRO A 17 0.02 -12.02 -4.31
CA PRO A 17 0.41 -11.40 -3.03
C PRO A 17 1.81 -10.80 -3.05
N GLN A 18 2.74 -11.41 -3.79
CA GLN A 18 4.08 -10.87 -3.91
C GLN A 18 4.07 -9.48 -4.54
N ARG A 19 3.32 -9.34 -5.64
CA ARG A 19 3.20 -8.07 -6.34
C ARG A 19 2.50 -7.02 -5.49
N LEU A 20 1.39 -7.37 -4.86
CA LEU A 20 0.67 -6.44 -4.00
C LEU A 20 1.53 -5.99 -2.82
N GLY A 21 2.24 -6.92 -2.18
CA GLY A 21 3.14 -6.58 -1.09
C GLY A 21 4.22 -5.60 -1.53
N ASP A 22 4.81 -5.82 -2.70
CA ASP A 22 5.84 -4.92 -3.23
C ASP A 22 5.27 -3.55 -3.59
N GLN A 23 4.05 -3.51 -4.15
CA GLN A 23 3.38 -2.25 -4.47
C GLN A 23 3.05 -1.45 -3.20
N LEU A 24 2.59 -2.12 -2.17
CA LEU A 24 2.31 -1.46 -0.89
C LEU A 24 3.59 -0.94 -0.24
N ALA A 25 4.69 -1.69 -0.33
CA ALA A 25 5.97 -1.23 0.17
C ALA A 25 6.45 0.02 -0.57
N LEU A 26 6.33 0.03 -1.88
CA LEU A 26 6.68 1.20 -2.70
C LEU A 26 5.82 2.41 -2.33
N LEU A 27 4.53 2.20 -2.13
CA LEU A 27 3.61 3.25 -1.74
C LEU A 27 3.98 3.86 -0.38
N ILE A 28 4.31 3.03 0.61
CA ILE A 28 4.70 3.50 1.94
C ILE A 28 6.01 4.30 1.86
N ASP A 29 7.00 3.79 1.13
CA ASP A 29 8.27 4.49 0.97
C ASP A 29 8.07 5.84 0.26
N GLY A 30 7.24 5.88 -0.77
CA GLY A 30 6.90 7.11 -1.46
C GLY A 30 6.17 8.10 -0.57
N ALA A 31 5.32 7.61 0.32
CA ALA A 31 4.56 8.45 1.26
C ALA A 31 5.50 9.23 2.17
N TYR A 32 6.56 8.60 2.66
CA TYR A 32 7.53 9.30 3.49
C TYR A 32 8.18 10.47 2.77
N GLY A 33 8.45 10.32 1.48
CA GLY A 33 9.04 11.39 0.67
C GLY A 33 8.10 12.56 0.43
N HIS A 34 6.78 12.35 0.53
CA HIS A 34 5.77 13.38 0.27
C HIS A 34 5.15 13.98 1.52
N ALA A 35 5.60 13.57 2.69
CA ALA A 35 5.01 14.02 3.97
C ALA A 35 5.04 15.54 4.12
N VAL A 36 6.12 16.19 3.69
CA VAL A 36 6.28 17.64 3.79
C VAL A 36 5.34 18.37 2.84
N THR A 37 5.13 17.82 1.65
CA THR A 37 4.33 18.46 0.61
C THR A 37 2.83 18.39 0.90
N LEU A 38 2.34 17.22 1.33
CA LEU A 38 0.90 16.98 1.51
C LEU A 38 0.38 17.32 2.90
N GLY A 39 1.29 17.41 3.87
CA GLY A 39 0.92 17.53 5.27
C GLY A 39 0.41 16.20 5.83
N PRO A 40 0.29 16.10 7.19
CA PRO A 40 -0.06 14.82 7.81
C PRO A 40 -1.43 14.27 7.40
N ASP A 41 -2.45 15.12 7.36
CA ASP A 41 -3.81 14.67 7.04
C ASP A 41 -3.97 14.33 5.56
N GLY A 42 -3.38 15.13 4.68
CA GLY A 42 -3.39 14.85 3.25
C GLY A 42 -2.67 13.57 2.91
N LEU A 43 -1.49 13.37 3.51
CA LEU A 43 -0.71 12.16 3.32
C LEU A 43 -1.48 10.91 3.75
N LYS A 44 -2.08 10.96 4.94
CA LYS A 44 -2.84 9.83 5.47
C LYS A 44 -4.01 9.46 4.56
N ARG A 45 -4.77 10.47 4.12
CA ARG A 45 -5.92 10.24 3.25
C ARG A 45 -5.52 9.60 1.94
N GLU A 46 -4.50 10.15 1.27
CA GLU A 46 -4.08 9.64 -0.02
C GLU A 46 -3.44 8.26 0.09
N LEU A 47 -2.71 8.00 1.16
CA LEU A 47 -2.12 6.70 1.40
C LEU A 47 -3.20 5.62 1.55
N ILE A 48 -4.22 5.90 2.36
CA ILE A 48 -5.32 4.96 2.60
C ILE A 48 -6.09 4.70 1.31
N GLU A 49 -6.44 5.74 0.56
CA GLU A 49 -7.20 5.58 -0.67
C GLU A 49 -6.41 4.83 -1.74
N THR A 50 -5.13 5.13 -1.90
CA THR A 50 -4.30 4.44 -2.88
C THR A 50 -4.12 2.98 -2.51
N ALA A 51 -3.86 2.68 -1.24
CA ALA A 51 -3.74 1.30 -0.77
C ALA A 51 -5.04 0.53 -1.01
N THR A 52 -6.19 1.17 -0.77
CA THR A 52 -7.50 0.56 -1.00
C THR A 52 -7.69 0.19 -2.46
N VAL A 53 -7.33 1.06 -3.38
CA VAL A 53 -7.42 0.78 -4.82
C VAL A 53 -6.57 -0.44 -5.20
N LEU A 54 -5.34 -0.51 -4.70
CA LEU A 54 -4.44 -1.62 -5.00
C LEU A 54 -4.97 -2.94 -4.44
N ILE A 55 -5.46 -2.92 -3.21
CA ILE A 55 -6.00 -4.11 -2.57
C ILE A 55 -7.26 -4.58 -3.29
N ASP A 56 -8.19 -3.68 -3.58
CA ASP A 56 -9.43 -4.02 -4.27
C ASP A 56 -9.16 -4.67 -5.63
N ALA A 57 -8.18 -4.18 -6.36
CA ALA A 57 -7.83 -4.73 -7.66
C ALA A 57 -7.33 -6.18 -7.57
N GLN A 58 -6.79 -6.58 -6.43
CA GLN A 58 -6.21 -7.90 -6.24
C GLN A 58 -7.18 -8.91 -5.64
N ILE A 59 -8.17 -8.45 -4.87
CA ILE A 59 -9.08 -9.36 -4.16
C ILE A 59 -10.45 -9.48 -4.81
N ARG A 60 -10.74 -8.65 -5.81
CA ARG A 60 -12.00 -8.72 -6.57
C ARG A 60 -11.79 -9.42 -7.96
#